data_0f020ffd2ecdbb6d2caa8f566f2ad879
#
_entry.id   0f020ffd2ecdbb6d2caa8f566f2ad879
#
_cell.length_a   1.000
_cell.length_b   1.000
_cell.length_c   1.000
_cell.angle_alpha   90.00
_cell.angle_beta   90.00
_cell.angle_gamma   90.00
#
_symmetry.space_group_name_H-M   'P 1'
#
loop_
_entity.id
_entity.type
_entity.pdbx_description
1 polymer ?
#
loop_
_entity_poly.entity_id
_entity_poly.type
_entity_poly.pdbx_seq_one_letter_code
_entity_poly.pdbx_strand_id
1 'polypeptide(L)' 'MKDVDKTKEKLEGKYMSSVKVGSKGQIVIPKEARELFNIQPGDTLVLLADVERGIAIQRFDLFEKFSDQAFDKKEI' A
#
# COMPACT_ATOMS: atom_id res chain seq x y z
N MET A 1 -0.17 18.27 -18.52
CA MET A 1 -1.40 18.03 -18.12
C MET A 1 -1.95 16.80 -18.63
N LYS A 2 -2.18 16.74 -19.91
CA LYS A 2 -2.66 15.57 -20.46
C LYS A 2 -1.77 14.43 -20.24
N ASP A 3 -0.49 14.70 -20.17
CA ASP A 3 0.45 13.64 -19.98
C ASP A 3 0.27 12.94 -18.68
N VAL A 4 -0.15 13.64 -17.68
CA VAL A 4 -0.36 13.05 -16.40
C VAL A 4 -1.47 12.03 -16.45
N ASP A 5 -2.54 12.37 -17.13
CA ASP A 5 -3.64 11.47 -17.25
C ASP A 5 -3.25 10.25 -18.03
N LYS A 6 -2.48 10.43 -19.09
CA LYS A 6 -2.08 9.31 -19.88
C LYS A 6 -1.20 8.40 -19.09
N THR A 7 -0.37 8.97 -18.24
CA THR A 7 0.51 8.16 -17.43
C THR A 7 -0.28 7.29 -16.51
N LYS A 8 -1.31 7.83 -15.90
CA LYS A 8 -2.10 7.05 -15.00
C LYS A 8 -2.76 5.91 -15.72
N GLU A 9 -3.24 6.14 -16.91
CA GLU A 9 -3.89 5.11 -17.64
C GLU A 9 -2.94 4.00 -18.00
N LYS A 10 -1.71 4.34 -18.32
CA LYS A 10 -0.78 3.33 -18.71
C LYS A 10 -0.33 2.46 -17.56
N LEU A 11 -0.48 2.94 -16.35
CA LEU A 11 -0.04 2.19 -15.20
C LEU A 11 -1.21 1.51 -14.54
N GLU A 12 -2.00 0.82 -15.32
CA GLU A 12 -3.12 0.09 -14.79
C GLU A 12 -2.70 -0.76 -13.62
N GLY A 13 -3.45 -0.69 -12.53
CA GLY A 13 -3.12 -1.48 -11.36
C GLY A 13 -1.98 -0.93 -10.56
N LYS A 14 -1.47 0.24 -10.96
CA LYS A 14 -0.37 0.85 -10.25
C LYS A 14 -0.65 2.32 -10.05
N TYR A 15 -0.03 2.90 -9.07
CA TYR A 15 -0.24 4.31 -8.78
C TYR A 15 0.98 4.85 -8.06
N MET A 16 1.42 6.00 -8.46
CA MET A 16 2.56 6.62 -7.82
C MET A 16 2.26 8.07 -7.57
N SER A 17 2.56 8.54 -6.38
CA SER A 17 2.39 9.94 -6.09
C SER A 17 3.25 10.25 -4.87
N SER A 18 3.21 11.49 -4.42
CA SER A 18 3.93 11.86 -3.23
C SER A 18 2.91 12.33 -2.20
N VAL A 19 3.24 12.20 -0.94
CA VAL A 19 2.38 12.66 0.12
C VAL A 19 3.25 13.41 1.11
N LYS A 20 2.64 14.28 1.88
CA LYS A 20 3.36 15.00 2.89
C LYS A 20 3.08 14.41 4.24
N VAL A 21 4.10 14.38 5.07
CA VAL A 21 3.95 13.86 6.43
C VAL A 21 3.46 14.99 7.31
N GLY A 22 2.38 14.76 8.03
CA GLY A 22 1.83 15.76 8.92
C GLY A 22 2.65 15.92 10.18
N SER A 23 2.25 16.86 11.01
CA SER A 23 3.04 17.20 12.19
C SER A 23 3.11 16.05 13.18
N LYS A 24 2.17 15.14 13.13
CA LYS A 24 2.20 14.00 14.02
C LYS A 24 2.66 12.74 13.35
N GLY A 25 3.30 12.88 12.21
CA GLY A 25 3.81 11.72 11.53
C GLY A 25 2.81 10.96 10.68
N GLN A 26 1.64 11.52 10.44
CA GLN A 26 0.64 10.83 9.66
C GLN A 26 0.67 11.26 8.21
N ILE A 27 0.16 10.42 7.34
CA ILE A 27 -0.02 10.75 5.94
C ILE A 27 -1.44 10.39 5.56
N VAL A 28 -1.89 10.97 4.45
CA VAL A 28 -3.19 10.64 3.91
C VAL A 28 -2.96 9.71 2.74
N ILE A 29 -3.61 8.57 2.75
CA ILE A 29 -3.50 7.65 1.64
C ILE A 29 -4.35 8.18 0.51
N PRO A 30 -3.77 8.45 -0.65
CA PRO A 30 -4.54 9.05 -1.74
C PRO A 30 -5.72 8.19 -2.14
N LYS A 31 -6.74 8.85 -2.64
CA LYS A 31 -7.95 8.18 -3.03
C LYS A 31 -7.68 7.08 -4.05
N GLU A 32 -6.83 7.36 -5.02
CA GLU A 32 -6.55 6.39 -6.05
C GLU A 32 -5.90 5.13 -5.47
N ALA A 33 -5.02 5.31 -4.50
CA ALA A 33 -4.40 4.16 -3.87
C ALA A 33 -5.40 3.37 -3.07
N ARG A 34 -6.31 4.08 -2.39
CA ARG A 34 -7.33 3.39 -1.63
C ARG A 34 -8.23 2.57 -2.53
N GLU A 35 -8.51 3.10 -3.71
CA GLU A 35 -9.37 2.38 -4.63
C GLU A 35 -8.70 1.15 -5.22
N LEU A 36 -7.40 1.26 -5.49
CA LEU A 36 -6.70 0.11 -6.01
C LEU A 36 -6.75 -1.08 -5.08
N PHE A 37 -6.73 -0.81 -3.79
CA PHE A 37 -6.70 -1.89 -2.81
C PHE A 37 -7.99 -2.01 -2.03
N ASN A 38 -9.01 -1.28 -2.44
CA ASN A 38 -10.30 -1.33 -1.77
C ASN A 38 -10.17 -1.08 -0.27
N ILE A 39 -9.44 -0.04 0.09
CA ILE A 39 -9.22 0.29 1.49
C ILE A 39 -10.38 1.15 1.97
N GLN A 40 -11.04 0.71 3.02
CA GLN A 40 -12.21 1.37 3.56
C GLN A 40 -11.93 1.90 4.95
N PRO A 41 -12.69 2.89 5.40
CA PRO A 41 -12.53 3.37 6.77
C PRO A 41 -12.69 2.21 7.75
N GLY A 42 -11.82 2.14 8.70
CA GLY A 42 -11.88 1.08 9.68
C GLY A 42 -11.05 -0.13 9.30
N ASP A 43 -10.55 -0.19 8.08
CA ASP A 43 -9.72 -1.32 7.70
C ASP A 43 -8.40 -1.27 8.46
N THR A 44 -7.83 -2.43 8.66
CA THR A 44 -6.53 -2.54 9.31
C THR A 44 -5.47 -2.76 8.24
N LEU A 45 -4.42 -1.98 8.33
CA LEU A 45 -3.31 -2.11 7.40
C LEU A 45 -2.07 -2.51 8.20
N VAL A 46 -1.19 -3.23 7.55
CA VAL A 46 0.06 -3.65 8.16
C VAL A 46 1.16 -2.79 7.57
N LEU A 47 1.97 -2.23 8.43
CA LEU A 47 3.07 -1.38 7.99
C LEU A 47 4.37 -2.13 8.21
N LEU A 48 5.14 -2.26 7.17
CA LEU A 48 6.43 -2.94 7.22
C LEU A 48 7.49 -1.89 6.96
N ALA A 49 8.46 -1.82 7.83
CA ALA A 49 9.51 -0.81 7.71
C ALA A 49 10.87 -1.50 7.71
N ASP A 50 11.68 -1.15 6.75
CA ASP A 50 13.00 -1.75 6.61
C ASP A 50 13.94 -0.60 6.30
N VAL A 51 14.98 -0.43 7.10
CA VAL A 51 15.85 0.71 6.95
C VAL A 51 16.51 0.77 5.58
N GLU A 52 16.65 -0.37 4.93
CA GLU A 52 17.25 -0.38 3.61
C GLU A 52 16.25 -0.32 2.49
N ARG A 53 15.05 -0.83 2.72
CA ARG A 53 14.06 -0.91 1.66
C ARG A 53 12.97 0.14 1.77
N GLY A 54 12.77 0.70 2.95
CA GLY A 54 11.75 1.70 3.11
C GLY A 54 10.51 1.16 3.80
N ILE A 55 9.39 1.79 3.55
CA ILE A 55 8.16 1.45 4.21
C ILE A 55 7.16 0.91 3.20
N ALA A 56 6.51 -0.17 3.55
CA ALA A 56 5.44 -0.73 2.74
C ALA A 56 4.21 -0.84 3.60
N ILE A 57 3.05 -0.62 3.00
CA ILE A 57 1.79 -0.72 3.71
C ILE A 57 0.93 -1.69 2.91
N GLN A 58 0.35 -2.66 3.60
CA GLN A 58 -0.44 -3.68 2.95
C GLN A 58 -1.71 -3.93 3.71
N ARG A 59 -2.72 -4.43 3.01
CA ARG A 59 -3.94 -4.81 3.68
C ARG A 59 -3.63 -6.00 4.57
N PHE A 60 -4.30 -6.07 5.69
CA PHE A 60 -4.04 -7.13 6.64
C PHE A 60 -4.29 -8.51 6.04
N ASP A 61 -5.33 -8.64 5.26
CA ASP A 61 -5.63 -9.94 4.66
C ASP A 61 -4.55 -10.36 3.66
N LEU A 62 -3.99 -9.42 2.92
CA LEU A 62 -2.93 -9.77 2.01
C LEU A 62 -1.67 -10.17 2.76
N PHE A 63 -1.42 -9.51 3.87
CA PHE A 63 -0.27 -9.84 4.67
C PHE A 63 -0.40 -11.25 5.23
N GLU A 64 -1.58 -11.63 5.68
CA GLU A 64 -1.79 -12.95 6.21
C GLU A 64 -1.52 -14.00 5.16
N LYS A 65 -2.02 -13.75 3.96
CA LYS A 65 -1.84 -14.69 2.88
C LYS A 65 -0.37 -14.86 2.55
N PHE A 66 0.32 -13.73 2.45
CA PHE A 66 1.73 -13.77 2.13
C PHE A 66 2.52 -14.46 3.23
N SER A 67 2.17 -14.18 4.46
CA SER A 67 2.86 -14.75 5.59
C SER A 67 2.68 -16.26 5.64
N ASP A 68 1.50 -16.73 5.35
CA ASP A 68 1.26 -18.16 5.33
C ASP A 68 2.10 -18.83 4.27
N GLN A 69 2.20 -18.23 3.12
CA GLN A 69 2.99 -18.80 2.07
C GLN A 69 4.48 -18.75 2.38
N ALA A 70 4.91 -17.64 2.93
CA ALA A 70 6.32 -17.44 3.17
C ALA A 70 6.84 -18.33 4.29
N PHE A 71 6.03 -18.53 5.30
CA PHE A 71 6.52 -19.25 6.45
C PHE A 71 6.02 -20.69 6.56
N ASP A 72 5.13 -21.06 5.68
CA ASP A 72 4.70 -22.45 5.64
C ASP A 72 4.41 -23.00 7.02
N LYS A 73 3.41 -22.51 7.65
CA LYS A 73 3.10 -22.92 8.97
C LYS A 73 2.89 -24.37 9.20
N LYS A 74 2.58 -25.07 8.20
CA LYS A 74 2.37 -26.45 8.36
C LYS A 74 3.53 -27.18 8.87
N GLU A 75 4.67 -26.68 8.65
CA GLU A 75 5.83 -27.35 9.10
C GLU A 75 6.07 -27.22 10.54
N ILE A 76 5.37 -26.39 11.17
CA ILE A 76 5.53 -26.20 12.57
C ILE A 76 4.68 -27.19 13.33
#